data_a0c219b32f87779fef0b6d5a3e0acdd1
#
_entry.id   a0c219b32f87779fef0b6d5a3e0acdd1
#
_cell.length_a   1.000
_cell.length_b   1.000
_cell.length_c   1.000
_cell.angle_alpha   90.00
_cell.angle_beta   90.00
_cell.angle_gamma   90.00
#
_symmetry.space_group_name_H-M   'P 1'
#
loop_
_entity.id
_entity.type
_entity.pdbx_description
1 polymer ?
#
loop_
_entity_poly.entity_id
_entity_poly.type
_entity_poly.pdbx_seq_one_letter_code
_entity_poly.pdbx_strand_id
1 'polypeptide(L)'
;EATKQQWKAVVFLKPCDAYGENQLWKDHHIKREYFYAVGTPCSGMLDVKKIKELGAKAITKITCEDNKVIVETPYGTKEFAKEEVLLDKCMMCKGNDYKIADEELGEKLEPIQFVGDRFAAVKAIEAMSAEERFAFWQEELSKCIRCNACRDICPACNCEQCIFDNQEAPVAGKAAADDVEEQLFHLIRAYHVAGRCIGCGECARVCPQGVKLGLLNLKFIKDINQFYGAYQAGEDATTPSPLVSYKENDPEAEEAVQRRG
;
A
#
# COMPACT_ATOMS: atom_id res chain seq x y z
N GLU A 1 19.29 -7.08 -8.05
CA GLU A 1 20.62 -7.77 -8.00
C GLU A 1 20.64 -9.02 -8.87
N ALA A 2 19.64 -9.92 -8.78
CA ALA A 2 19.54 -11.12 -9.62
C ALA A 2 19.60 -10.80 -11.12
N THR A 3 18.98 -9.70 -11.55
CA THR A 3 19.01 -9.29 -12.97
C THR A 3 20.38 -8.80 -13.43
N LYS A 4 21.19 -8.25 -12.53
CA LYS A 4 22.56 -7.79 -12.84
C LYS A 4 23.55 -8.95 -12.86
N GLN A 5 23.33 -9.99 -12.05
CA GLN A 5 24.24 -11.13 -11.90
C GLN A 5 23.85 -12.35 -12.76
N GLN A 6 22.78 -12.26 -13.53
CA GLN A 6 22.22 -13.36 -14.32
C GLN A 6 21.84 -14.61 -13.47
N TRP A 7 21.52 -14.40 -12.20
CA TRP A 7 21.04 -15.47 -11.32
C TRP A 7 19.52 -15.50 -11.33
N LYS A 8 18.96 -16.68 -11.13
CA LYS A 8 17.52 -16.85 -10.93
C LYS A 8 17.21 -16.77 -9.44
N ALA A 9 16.46 -15.75 -9.03
CA ALA A 9 15.98 -15.59 -7.68
C ALA A 9 14.72 -16.42 -7.46
N VAL A 10 14.58 -17.10 -6.32
CA VAL A 10 13.31 -17.68 -5.88
C VAL A 10 12.66 -16.68 -4.92
N VAL A 11 11.42 -16.31 -5.22
CA VAL A 11 10.65 -15.35 -4.42
C VAL A 11 9.37 -16.00 -3.91
N PHE A 12 9.12 -15.90 -2.60
CA PHE A 12 7.90 -16.39 -1.99
C PHE A 12 6.91 -15.23 -1.85
N LEU A 13 5.74 -15.37 -2.47
CA LEU A 13 4.77 -14.29 -2.62
C LEU A 13 3.44 -14.66 -1.96
N LYS A 14 2.94 -13.78 -1.12
CA LYS A 14 1.51 -13.79 -0.79
C LYS A 14 0.72 -13.25 -2.00
N PRO A 15 -0.58 -13.53 -2.11
CA PRO A 15 -1.39 -13.03 -3.22
C PRO A 15 -1.28 -11.52 -3.44
N CYS A 16 -1.21 -10.73 -2.36
CA CYS A 16 -1.03 -9.28 -2.44
C CYS A 16 0.37 -8.84 -2.91
N ASP A 17 1.41 -9.65 -2.68
CA ASP A 17 2.78 -9.35 -3.10
C ASP A 17 2.94 -9.56 -4.62
N ALA A 18 2.19 -10.50 -5.20
CA ALA A 18 2.20 -10.78 -6.64
C ALA A 18 1.86 -9.55 -7.50
N TYR A 19 1.02 -8.65 -7.00
CA TYR A 19 0.78 -7.36 -7.66
C TYR A 19 2.04 -6.48 -7.71
N GLY A 20 2.87 -6.55 -6.67
CA GLY A 20 4.14 -5.82 -6.62
C GLY A 20 5.14 -6.33 -7.64
N GLU A 21 5.28 -7.65 -7.76
CA GLU A 21 6.15 -8.28 -8.75
C GLU A 21 5.71 -7.96 -10.19
N ASN A 22 4.42 -8.05 -10.49
CA ASN A 22 3.90 -7.64 -11.79
C ASN A 22 4.16 -6.16 -12.09
N GLN A 23 4.02 -5.28 -11.10
CA GLN A 23 4.30 -3.87 -11.30
C GLN A 23 5.78 -3.59 -11.55
N LEU A 24 6.69 -4.26 -10.84
CA LEU A 24 8.13 -4.15 -11.06
C LEU A 24 8.53 -4.71 -12.44
N TRP A 25 7.90 -5.79 -12.88
CA TRP A 25 8.11 -6.34 -14.22
C TRP A 25 7.61 -5.37 -15.30
N LYS A 26 6.42 -4.82 -15.14
CA LYS A 26 5.82 -3.81 -16.03
C LYS A 26 6.68 -2.55 -16.13
N ASP A 27 7.28 -2.13 -15.02
CA ASP A 27 8.17 -0.96 -14.95
C ASP A 27 9.60 -1.29 -15.44
N HIS A 28 9.84 -2.50 -15.95
CA HIS A 28 11.13 -2.98 -16.46
C HIS A 28 12.28 -3.02 -15.44
N HIS A 29 11.95 -3.00 -14.14
CA HIS A 29 12.94 -3.12 -13.06
C HIS A 29 13.41 -4.54 -12.83
N ILE A 30 12.56 -5.52 -13.12
CA ILE A 30 12.91 -6.94 -13.08
C ILE A 30 12.57 -7.57 -14.42
N LYS A 31 13.31 -8.63 -14.77
CA LYS A 31 13.03 -9.46 -15.93
C LYS A 31 12.46 -10.80 -15.45
N ARG A 32 11.34 -11.21 -16.03
CA ARG A 32 10.61 -12.44 -15.65
C ARG A 32 11.50 -13.68 -15.68
N GLU A 33 12.47 -13.73 -16.56
CA GLU A 33 13.40 -14.85 -16.72
C GLU A 33 14.36 -15.04 -15.54
N TYR A 34 14.57 -14.01 -14.71
CA TYR A 34 15.52 -14.05 -13.59
C TYR A 34 14.88 -14.33 -12.25
N PHE A 35 13.57 -14.57 -12.17
CA PHE A 35 12.95 -14.99 -10.92
C PHE A 35 11.97 -16.14 -11.10
N TYR A 36 11.82 -16.92 -10.05
CA TYR A 36 10.86 -18.01 -9.91
C TYR A 36 9.94 -17.67 -8.75
N ALA A 37 8.66 -17.50 -9.05
CA ALA A 37 7.66 -17.05 -8.09
C ALA A 37 6.94 -18.24 -7.46
N VAL A 38 7.01 -18.35 -6.13
CA VAL A 38 6.32 -19.38 -5.35
C VAL A 38 5.21 -18.71 -4.55
N GLY A 39 3.97 -18.99 -4.91
CA GLY A 39 2.79 -18.51 -4.22
C GLY A 39 2.62 -19.19 -2.86
N THR A 40 2.45 -18.42 -1.80
CA THR A 40 2.22 -18.92 -0.44
C THR A 40 0.83 -18.54 0.04
N PRO A 41 0.04 -19.49 0.60
CA PRO A 41 -1.30 -19.19 1.08
C PRO A 41 -1.26 -18.14 2.20
N CYS A 42 -2.30 -17.33 2.27
CA CYS A 42 -2.37 -16.25 3.26
C CYS A 42 -3.79 -16.05 3.77
N SER A 43 -3.96 -16.17 5.07
CA SER A 43 -5.21 -15.88 5.78
C SER A 43 -5.21 -14.52 6.49
N GLY A 44 -4.33 -13.61 6.08
CA GLY A 44 -4.14 -12.30 6.71
C GLY A 44 -2.94 -12.25 7.64
N MET A 45 -2.50 -11.04 7.97
CA MET A 45 -1.37 -10.78 8.86
C MET A 45 -1.85 -10.05 10.10
N LEU A 46 -1.42 -10.52 11.27
CA LEU A 46 -1.76 -9.92 12.55
C LEU A 46 -0.97 -8.62 12.78
N ASP A 47 -1.65 -7.65 13.36
CA ASP A 47 -1.05 -6.40 13.84
C ASP A 47 -0.70 -6.52 15.33
N VAL A 48 0.55 -6.83 15.59
CA VAL A 48 1.05 -6.95 16.98
C VAL A 48 0.92 -5.64 17.75
N LYS A 49 0.90 -4.49 17.07
CA LYS A 49 0.70 -3.18 17.72
C LYS A 49 -0.73 -3.07 18.24
N LYS A 50 -1.74 -3.39 17.42
CA LYS A 50 -3.14 -3.45 17.85
C LYS A 50 -3.34 -4.42 19.01
N ILE A 51 -2.75 -5.62 18.93
CA ILE A 51 -2.82 -6.63 19.99
C ILE A 51 -2.28 -6.07 21.31
N LYS A 52 -1.15 -5.34 21.27
CA LYS A 52 -0.58 -4.69 22.46
C LYS A 52 -1.43 -3.54 22.99
N GLU A 53 -2.01 -2.72 22.10
CA GLU A 53 -2.93 -1.62 22.44
C GLU A 53 -4.21 -2.14 23.10
N LEU A 54 -4.68 -3.33 22.69
CA LEU A 54 -5.78 -4.06 23.32
C LEU A 54 -5.37 -4.77 24.64
N GLY A 55 -4.17 -4.48 25.11
CA GLY A 55 -3.69 -4.84 26.44
C GLY A 55 -3.02 -6.20 26.56
N ALA A 56 -2.65 -6.85 25.47
CA ALA A 56 -1.81 -8.06 25.51
C ALA A 56 -0.32 -7.66 25.52
N LYS A 57 0.25 -7.52 26.72
CA LYS A 57 1.67 -7.17 26.91
C LYS A 57 2.51 -8.43 27.12
N ALA A 58 3.79 -8.38 26.74
CA ALA A 58 4.74 -9.48 26.88
C ALA A 58 4.25 -10.80 26.23
N ILE A 59 3.84 -10.71 24.97
CA ILE A 59 3.28 -11.84 24.20
C ILE A 59 4.30 -12.98 24.14
N THR A 60 3.91 -14.17 24.58
CA THR A 60 4.74 -15.39 24.54
C THR A 60 4.36 -16.32 23.40
N LYS A 61 3.05 -16.36 23.06
CA LYS A 61 2.55 -17.21 21.97
C LYS A 61 1.31 -16.61 21.37
N ILE A 62 1.13 -16.80 20.07
CA ILE A 62 -0.09 -16.47 19.33
C ILE A 62 -0.55 -17.72 18.58
N THR A 63 -1.82 -18.09 18.76
CA THR A 63 -2.46 -19.17 18.02
C THR A 63 -3.66 -18.58 17.26
N CYS A 64 -3.78 -18.94 15.98
CA CYS A 64 -4.93 -18.55 15.16
C CYS A 64 -5.81 -19.77 14.95
N GLU A 65 -7.08 -19.64 15.28
CA GLU A 65 -8.10 -20.66 15.08
C GLU A 65 -9.28 -20.02 14.34
N ASP A 66 -9.48 -20.39 13.09
CA ASP A 66 -10.52 -19.83 12.21
C ASP A 66 -10.64 -18.29 12.31
N ASN A 67 -11.64 -17.80 13.02
CA ASN A 67 -11.92 -16.38 13.22
C ASN A 67 -11.43 -15.84 14.57
N LYS A 68 -10.68 -16.62 15.35
CA LYS A 68 -10.16 -16.22 16.67
C LYS A 68 -8.65 -16.17 16.69
N VAL A 69 -8.12 -15.23 17.46
CA VAL A 69 -6.70 -15.11 17.77
C VAL A 69 -6.52 -15.20 19.27
N ILE A 70 -5.84 -16.26 19.71
CA ILE A 70 -5.55 -16.52 21.11
C ILE A 70 -4.12 -16.06 21.39
N VAL A 71 -3.97 -15.16 22.35
CA VAL A 71 -2.68 -14.56 22.73
C VAL A 71 -2.34 -14.94 24.15
N GLU A 72 -1.28 -15.72 24.33
CA GLU A 72 -0.75 -16.09 25.64
C GLU A 72 0.28 -15.06 26.11
N THR A 73 0.16 -14.66 27.37
CA THR A 73 1.08 -13.75 28.03
C THR A 73 1.40 -14.27 29.44
N PRO A 74 2.47 -13.83 30.12
CA PRO A 74 2.74 -14.17 31.51
C PRO A 74 1.61 -13.73 32.48
N TYR A 75 0.70 -12.87 32.02
CA TYR A 75 -0.39 -12.30 32.82
C TYR A 75 -1.75 -12.97 32.54
N GLY A 76 -1.78 -13.99 31.69
CA GLY A 76 -2.97 -14.71 31.27
C GLY A 76 -3.16 -14.74 29.76
N THR A 77 -4.21 -15.42 29.35
CA THR A 77 -4.61 -15.60 27.93
C THR A 77 -5.67 -14.59 27.56
N LYS A 78 -5.56 -14.00 26.37
CA LYS A 78 -6.58 -13.12 25.77
C LYS A 78 -7.04 -13.69 24.45
N GLU A 79 -8.32 -13.56 24.16
CA GLU A 79 -8.92 -13.90 22.88
C GLU A 79 -9.40 -12.64 22.17
N PHE A 80 -9.17 -12.57 20.87
CA PHE A 80 -9.61 -11.48 20.00
C PHE A 80 -10.31 -12.05 18.78
N ALA A 81 -11.28 -11.32 18.25
CA ALA A 81 -11.74 -11.60 16.90
C ALA A 81 -10.62 -11.30 15.91
N LYS A 82 -10.42 -12.15 14.92
CA LYS A 82 -9.33 -12.01 13.95
C LYS A 82 -9.35 -10.64 13.26
N GLU A 83 -10.54 -10.16 12.93
CA GLU A 83 -10.76 -8.86 12.28
C GLU A 83 -10.28 -7.68 13.13
N GLU A 84 -10.35 -7.76 14.45
CA GLU A 84 -9.92 -6.70 15.35
C GLU A 84 -8.39 -6.53 15.37
N VAL A 85 -7.67 -7.61 15.08
CA VAL A 85 -6.20 -7.67 15.22
C VAL A 85 -5.45 -7.87 13.90
N LEU A 86 -6.15 -7.85 12.76
CA LEU A 86 -5.50 -7.85 11.47
C LEU A 86 -4.89 -6.47 11.12
N LEU A 87 -3.85 -6.49 10.30
CA LEU A 87 -3.35 -5.27 9.66
C LEU A 87 -4.46 -4.61 8.82
N ASP A 88 -4.54 -3.29 8.83
CA ASP A 88 -5.54 -2.53 8.05
C ASP A 88 -5.52 -2.90 6.56
N LYS A 89 -4.34 -3.16 6.00
CA LYS A 89 -4.21 -3.62 4.62
C LYS A 89 -4.88 -4.96 4.34
N CYS A 90 -4.95 -5.85 5.34
CA CYS A 90 -5.61 -7.15 5.23
C CYS A 90 -7.12 -7.01 5.22
N MET A 91 -7.65 -5.98 5.88
CA MET A 91 -9.08 -5.63 5.83
C MET A 91 -9.51 -5.11 4.44
N MET A 92 -8.56 -4.79 3.56
CA MET A 92 -8.80 -4.40 2.16
C MET A 92 -8.22 -5.44 1.18
N CYS A 93 -8.21 -6.72 1.58
CA CYS A 93 -7.65 -7.81 0.81
C CYS A 93 -8.34 -7.93 -0.56
N LYS A 94 -7.55 -8.15 -1.61
CA LYS A 94 -8.02 -8.30 -2.99
C LYS A 94 -8.33 -9.76 -3.36
N GLY A 95 -8.23 -10.67 -2.40
CA GLY A 95 -8.43 -12.11 -2.60
C GLY A 95 -7.14 -12.91 -2.61
N ASN A 96 -7.27 -14.20 -2.87
CA ASN A 96 -6.19 -15.18 -2.79
C ASN A 96 -5.66 -15.63 -4.18
N ASP A 97 -5.97 -14.90 -5.23
CA ASP A 97 -5.44 -15.21 -6.56
C ASP A 97 -4.03 -14.66 -6.71
N TYR A 98 -3.11 -15.54 -7.04
CA TYR A 98 -1.75 -15.12 -7.42
C TYR A 98 -1.77 -14.58 -8.84
N LYS A 99 -1.43 -13.30 -9.00
CA LYS A 99 -1.35 -12.67 -10.33
C LYS A 99 -0.09 -13.06 -11.10
N ILE A 100 0.88 -13.60 -10.40
CA ILE A 100 2.09 -14.21 -10.93
C ILE A 100 2.55 -15.30 -9.96
N ALA A 101 2.64 -16.53 -10.41
CA ALA A 101 3.24 -17.64 -9.71
C ALA A 101 3.68 -18.72 -10.70
N ASP A 102 4.84 -19.33 -10.48
CA ASP A 102 5.30 -20.51 -11.19
C ASP A 102 4.82 -21.77 -10.47
N GLU A 103 4.68 -21.70 -9.16
CA GLU A 103 4.24 -22.77 -8.29
C GLU A 103 3.40 -22.20 -7.14
N GLU A 104 2.42 -22.92 -6.67
CA GLU A 104 1.61 -22.57 -5.50
C GLU A 104 1.84 -23.62 -4.40
N LEU A 105 2.16 -23.19 -3.19
CA LEU A 105 2.37 -24.07 -2.04
C LEU A 105 1.08 -24.23 -1.22
N GLY A 106 0.82 -25.49 -0.85
CA GLY A 106 -0.29 -25.81 0.04
C GLY A 106 -1.67 -25.62 -0.59
N GLU A 107 -2.70 -25.68 0.23
CA GLU A 107 -4.08 -25.43 -0.19
C GLU A 107 -4.37 -23.93 -0.20
N LYS A 108 -5.14 -23.47 -1.18
CA LYS A 108 -5.65 -22.08 -1.18
C LYS A 108 -6.54 -21.88 0.05
N LEU A 109 -6.15 -20.92 0.87
CA LEU A 109 -6.98 -20.52 2.01
C LEU A 109 -8.14 -19.66 1.51
N GLU A 110 -9.29 -19.75 2.19
CA GLU A 110 -10.39 -18.82 1.91
C GLU A 110 -9.93 -17.38 2.08
N PRO A 111 -10.23 -16.50 1.12
CA PRO A 111 -9.87 -15.10 1.24
C PRO A 111 -10.58 -14.48 2.43
N ILE A 112 -9.93 -13.53 3.08
CA ILE A 112 -10.60 -12.69 4.06
C ILE A 112 -11.71 -11.97 3.31
N GLN A 113 -12.96 -12.32 3.63
CA GLN A 113 -14.12 -11.64 3.05
C GLN A 113 -14.22 -10.25 3.68
N PHE A 114 -13.74 -9.27 2.95
CA PHE A 114 -13.96 -7.88 3.32
C PHE A 114 -15.43 -7.51 3.07
N VAL A 115 -16.16 -7.31 4.14
CA VAL A 115 -17.53 -6.79 4.09
C VAL A 115 -17.46 -5.28 4.31
N GLY A 116 -17.41 -4.51 3.22
CA GLY A 116 -17.35 -3.06 3.33
C GLY A 116 -16.89 -2.35 2.06
N ASP A 117 -16.72 -1.05 2.16
CA ASP A 117 -16.18 -0.24 1.08
C ASP A 117 -14.68 0.01 1.31
N ARG A 118 -13.85 -0.47 0.40
CA ARG A 118 -12.40 -0.27 0.38
C ARG A 118 -12.01 1.22 0.52
N PHE A 119 -12.87 2.10 0.03
CA PHE A 119 -12.63 3.54 0.01
C PHE A 119 -13.37 4.31 1.11
N ALA A 120 -13.99 3.62 2.08
CA ALA A 120 -14.79 4.28 3.13
C ALA A 120 -14.02 5.39 3.85
N ALA A 121 -12.77 5.14 4.24
CA ALA A 121 -11.92 6.15 4.91
C ALA A 121 -11.59 7.34 3.99
N VAL A 122 -11.38 7.10 2.71
CA VAL A 122 -11.15 8.17 1.72
C VAL A 122 -12.42 9.00 1.54
N LYS A 123 -13.57 8.36 1.41
CA LYS A 123 -14.87 9.05 1.30
C LYS A 123 -15.19 9.88 2.53
N ALA A 124 -14.86 9.41 3.72
CA ALA A 124 -15.02 10.19 4.95
C ALA A 124 -14.18 11.48 4.93
N ILE A 125 -12.95 11.44 4.43
CA ILE A 125 -12.11 12.63 4.27
C ILE A 125 -12.65 13.55 3.15
N GLU A 126 -13.16 12.99 2.07
CA GLU A 126 -13.77 13.77 0.98
C GLU A 126 -15.04 14.52 1.43
N ALA A 127 -15.79 13.95 2.37
CA ALA A 127 -16.98 14.58 2.95
C ALA A 127 -16.69 15.74 3.93
N MET A 128 -15.44 15.92 4.35
CA MET A 128 -15.01 17.07 5.16
C MET A 128 -15.06 18.36 4.35
N SER A 129 -15.28 19.50 5.01
CA SER A 129 -15.06 20.81 4.37
C SER A 129 -13.61 20.96 3.90
N ALA A 130 -13.33 21.95 3.07
CA ALA A 130 -11.98 22.20 2.57
C ALA A 130 -11.02 22.52 3.73
N GLU A 131 -11.47 23.29 4.71
CA GLU A 131 -10.73 23.69 5.90
C GLU A 131 -10.44 22.49 6.83
N GLU A 132 -11.45 21.66 7.10
CA GLU A 132 -11.30 20.45 7.93
C GLU A 132 -10.34 19.45 7.26
N ARG A 133 -10.47 19.25 5.96
CA ARG A 133 -9.60 18.35 5.20
C ARG A 133 -8.16 18.84 5.14
N PHE A 134 -7.97 20.16 5.00
CA PHE A 134 -6.64 20.78 5.06
C PHE A 134 -6.00 20.57 6.45
N ALA A 135 -6.75 20.88 7.52
CA ALA A 135 -6.30 20.69 8.89
C ALA A 135 -5.96 19.23 9.21
N PHE A 136 -6.79 18.28 8.74
CA PHE A 136 -6.53 16.85 8.88
C PHE A 136 -5.19 16.45 8.25
N TRP A 137 -4.93 16.87 7.01
CA TRP A 137 -3.68 16.53 6.34
C TRP A 137 -2.47 17.25 6.94
N GLN A 138 -2.65 18.49 7.38
CA GLN A 138 -1.61 19.24 8.09
C GLN A 138 -1.19 18.50 9.36
N GLU A 139 -2.14 18.09 10.19
CA GLU A 139 -1.87 17.33 11.41
C GLU A 139 -1.24 15.97 11.11
N GLU A 140 -1.76 15.23 10.13
CA GLU A 140 -1.20 13.91 9.79
C GLU A 140 0.22 13.99 9.25
N LEU A 141 0.50 14.92 8.36
CA LEU A 141 1.78 15.01 7.69
C LEU A 141 2.87 15.66 8.53
N SER A 142 2.51 16.54 9.50
CA SER A 142 3.46 17.15 10.45
C SER A 142 4.16 16.12 11.35
N LYS A 143 3.57 14.93 11.51
CA LYS A 143 4.19 13.80 12.26
C LYS A 143 5.44 13.24 11.56
N CYS A 144 5.66 13.58 10.30
CA CYS A 144 6.71 12.98 9.47
C CYS A 144 8.11 13.40 9.93
N ILE A 145 9.01 12.45 10.09
CA ILE A 145 10.42 12.65 10.42
C ILE A 145 11.37 12.45 9.22
N ARG A 146 10.82 12.38 8.01
CA ARG A 146 11.59 12.17 6.76
C ARG A 146 12.55 10.99 6.78
N CYS A 147 12.18 9.88 7.43
CA CYS A 147 13.00 8.66 7.48
C CYS A 147 13.03 7.88 6.16
N ASN A 148 12.20 8.23 5.18
CA ASN A 148 12.05 7.59 3.87
C ASN A 148 11.58 6.12 3.88
N ALA A 149 11.29 5.49 5.03
CA ALA A 149 10.84 4.09 5.10
C ALA A 149 9.64 3.79 4.17
N CYS A 150 8.69 4.74 4.05
CA CYS A 150 7.55 4.62 3.15
C CYS A 150 7.93 4.64 1.66
N ARG A 151 9.05 5.28 1.29
CA ARG A 151 9.60 5.30 -0.05
C ARG A 151 10.32 3.98 -0.34
N ASP A 152 11.18 3.57 0.58
CA ASP A 152 12.10 2.45 0.37
C ASP A 152 11.37 1.11 0.33
N ILE A 153 10.22 0.98 1.01
CA ILE A 153 9.39 -0.24 0.96
C ILE A 153 8.48 -0.33 -0.28
N CYS A 154 8.30 0.78 -1.01
CA CYS A 154 7.27 0.86 -2.04
C CYS A 154 7.76 0.32 -3.39
N PRO A 155 7.12 -0.71 -3.98
CA PRO A 155 7.54 -1.24 -5.28
C PRO A 155 7.39 -0.22 -6.42
N ALA A 156 6.53 0.80 -6.27
CA ALA A 156 6.37 1.86 -7.25
C ALA A 156 7.36 3.03 -7.08
N CYS A 157 8.16 3.07 -5.99
CA CYS A 157 9.22 4.06 -5.77
C CYS A 157 10.58 3.49 -6.19
N ASN A 158 10.73 3.17 -7.47
CA ASN A 158 11.83 2.41 -8.03
C ASN A 158 12.77 3.24 -8.94
N CYS A 159 12.74 4.58 -8.82
CA CYS A 159 13.65 5.45 -9.56
C CYS A 159 15.11 5.19 -9.18
N GLU A 160 16.02 5.12 -10.17
CA GLU A 160 17.46 4.99 -9.93
C GLU A 160 18.00 6.16 -9.10
N GLN A 161 17.53 7.36 -9.39
CA GLN A 161 17.78 8.56 -8.59
C GLN A 161 16.46 9.25 -8.29
N CYS A 162 16.12 9.35 -7.02
CA CYS A 162 14.92 10.04 -6.58
C CYS A 162 15.13 11.55 -6.63
N ILE A 163 14.11 12.30 -7.06
CA ILE A 163 14.15 13.78 -7.03
C ILE A 163 14.42 14.31 -5.61
N PHE A 164 13.96 13.61 -4.58
CA PHE A 164 14.18 13.98 -3.19
C PHE A 164 15.59 13.68 -2.67
N ASP A 165 16.43 12.99 -3.44
CA ASP A 165 17.85 12.76 -3.14
C ASP A 165 18.78 13.66 -3.99
N ASN A 166 18.22 14.47 -4.88
CA ASN A 166 18.98 15.40 -5.69
C ASN A 166 19.32 16.66 -4.88
N GLN A 167 20.59 16.86 -4.61
CA GLN A 167 21.10 18.02 -3.83
C GLN A 167 20.91 19.36 -4.56
N GLU A 168 20.78 19.34 -5.89
CA GLU A 168 20.57 20.54 -6.70
C GLU A 168 19.09 20.95 -6.77
N ALA A 169 18.17 20.09 -6.34
CA ALA A 169 16.74 20.40 -6.26
C ALA A 169 16.39 20.92 -4.85
N PRO A 170 16.12 22.22 -4.66
CA PRO A 170 15.87 22.81 -3.33
C PRO A 170 14.72 22.15 -2.58
N VAL A 171 13.72 21.62 -3.30
CA VAL A 171 12.55 20.92 -2.78
C VAL A 171 12.89 19.55 -2.17
N ALA A 172 14.08 19.03 -2.46
CA ALA A 172 14.50 17.68 -2.09
C ALA A 172 15.24 17.62 -0.74
N GLY A 173 15.75 18.75 -0.26
CA GLY A 173 16.55 18.79 0.96
C GLY A 173 15.74 18.44 2.20
N LYS A 174 16.35 17.71 3.14
CA LYS A 174 15.83 17.61 4.52
C LYS A 174 16.02 18.94 5.28
N ALA A 175 15.93 20.07 4.60
CA ALA A 175 16.52 21.32 5.10
C ALA A 175 15.76 21.92 6.26
N ALA A 176 14.45 21.82 6.26
CA ALA A 176 13.64 22.19 7.42
C ALA A 176 12.55 21.14 7.60
N ALA A 177 12.36 20.64 8.81
CA ALA A 177 11.17 19.88 9.15
C ALA A 177 10.05 20.88 9.37
N ASP A 178 9.60 21.55 8.31
CA ASP A 178 8.43 22.40 8.37
C ASP A 178 7.22 21.71 7.68
N ASP A 179 6.04 22.10 8.14
CA ASP A 179 4.79 21.47 7.72
C ASP A 179 4.55 21.56 6.21
N VAL A 180 5.03 22.60 5.55
CA VAL A 180 4.85 22.82 4.11
C VAL A 180 5.73 21.86 3.30
N GLU A 181 6.99 21.69 3.70
CA GLU A 181 7.91 20.76 3.03
C GLU A 181 7.47 19.30 3.19
N GLU A 182 6.96 18.92 4.37
CA GLU A 182 6.46 17.57 4.60
C GLU A 182 5.19 17.29 3.79
N GLN A 183 4.28 18.26 3.70
CA GLN A 183 3.10 18.15 2.85
C GLN A 183 3.50 18.01 1.38
N LEU A 184 4.41 18.85 0.88
CA LEU A 184 4.89 18.82 -0.48
C LEU A 184 5.56 17.49 -0.83
N PHE A 185 6.42 16.98 0.07
CA PHE A 185 7.05 15.67 -0.09
C PHE A 185 6.02 14.55 -0.28
N HIS A 186 5.03 14.48 0.58
CA HIS A 186 4.03 13.41 0.54
C HIS A 186 3.08 13.54 -0.65
N LEU A 187 2.69 14.75 -1.03
CA LEU A 187 1.87 15.01 -2.20
C LEU A 187 2.62 14.62 -3.49
N ILE A 188 3.83 15.12 -3.67
CA ILE A 188 4.64 14.79 -4.86
C ILE A 188 4.87 13.27 -4.94
N ARG A 189 5.22 12.63 -3.81
CA ARG A 189 5.38 11.18 -3.75
C ARG A 189 4.11 10.45 -4.18
N ALA A 190 2.94 10.87 -3.69
CA ALA A 190 1.67 10.26 -4.04
C ALA A 190 1.35 10.42 -5.54
N TYR A 191 1.65 11.56 -6.13
CA TYR A 191 1.55 11.79 -7.59
C TYR A 191 2.49 10.87 -8.38
N HIS A 192 3.75 10.71 -7.94
CA HIS A 192 4.72 9.86 -8.64
C HIS A 192 4.32 8.38 -8.66
N VAL A 193 3.58 7.91 -7.68
CA VAL A 193 3.09 6.52 -7.64
C VAL A 193 1.65 6.38 -8.13
N ALA A 194 0.97 7.46 -8.52
CA ALA A 194 -0.38 7.40 -9.09
C ALA A 194 -0.39 6.51 -10.33
N GLY A 195 -1.42 5.66 -10.45
CA GLY A 195 -1.53 4.68 -11.54
C GLY A 195 -0.53 3.51 -11.49
N ARG A 196 0.44 3.54 -10.56
CA ARG A 196 1.40 2.47 -10.30
C ARG A 196 1.25 1.87 -8.90
N CYS A 197 0.54 2.57 -8.02
CA CYS A 197 0.27 2.11 -6.67
C CYS A 197 -0.63 0.87 -6.67
N ILE A 198 -0.10 -0.25 -6.19
CA ILE A 198 -0.84 -1.51 -6.07
C ILE A 198 -1.80 -1.55 -4.88
N GLY A 199 -1.81 -0.52 -4.02
CA GLY A 199 -2.67 -0.47 -2.84
C GLY A 199 -2.32 -1.49 -1.76
N CYS A 200 -1.03 -1.82 -1.59
CA CYS A 200 -0.57 -2.79 -0.59
C CYS A 200 -0.59 -2.27 0.86
N GLY A 201 -0.68 -0.95 1.10
CA GLY A 201 -0.69 -0.36 2.44
C GLY A 201 0.65 -0.39 3.20
N GLU A 202 1.73 -0.92 2.61
CA GLU A 202 3.02 -1.06 3.29
C GLU A 202 3.62 0.28 3.71
N CYS A 203 3.40 1.35 2.94
CA CYS A 203 3.89 2.68 3.29
C CYS A 203 3.32 3.22 4.63
N ALA A 204 2.08 2.89 4.96
CA ALA A 204 1.48 3.23 6.24
C ALA A 204 1.98 2.29 7.35
N ARG A 205 2.10 0.98 7.06
CA ARG A 205 2.55 -0.03 8.03
C ARG A 205 3.97 0.22 8.54
N VAL A 206 4.90 0.60 7.65
CA VAL A 206 6.31 0.81 8.04
C VAL A 206 6.56 2.18 8.66
N CYS A 207 5.59 3.09 8.62
CA CYS A 207 5.78 4.43 9.17
C CYS A 207 5.94 4.39 10.69
N PRO A 208 7.10 4.80 11.25
CA PRO A 208 7.31 4.79 12.70
C PRO A 208 6.42 5.82 13.42
N GLN A 209 5.99 6.86 12.71
CA GLN A 209 5.12 7.91 13.23
C GLN A 209 3.62 7.65 13.00
N GLY A 210 3.27 6.52 12.36
CA GLY A 210 1.88 6.15 12.11
C GLY A 210 1.13 7.08 11.15
N VAL A 211 1.84 7.81 10.29
CA VAL A 211 1.21 8.72 9.30
C VAL A 211 0.35 7.90 8.33
N LYS A 212 -0.89 8.34 8.11
CA LYS A 212 -1.89 7.64 7.28
C LYS A 212 -1.66 7.81 5.77
N LEU A 213 -0.42 7.63 5.32
CA LEU A 213 0.01 7.81 3.93
C LEU A 213 -0.76 6.96 2.92
N GLY A 214 -1.22 5.79 3.34
CA GLY A 214 -2.01 4.89 2.50
C GLY A 214 -3.28 5.55 1.97
N LEU A 215 -3.88 6.48 2.72
CA LEU A 215 -5.11 7.18 2.33
C LEU A 215 -4.89 8.13 1.14
N LEU A 216 -3.73 8.81 1.05
CA LEU A 216 -3.37 9.59 -0.13
C LEU A 216 -3.31 8.72 -1.38
N ASN A 217 -2.63 7.59 -1.28
CA ASN A 217 -2.51 6.67 -2.42
C ASN A 217 -3.87 6.03 -2.79
N LEU A 218 -4.69 5.66 -1.80
CA LEU A 218 -6.04 5.14 -2.03
C LEU A 218 -6.95 6.16 -2.70
N LYS A 219 -6.78 7.45 -2.40
CA LYS A 219 -7.50 8.53 -3.08
C LYS A 219 -7.21 8.51 -4.58
N PHE A 220 -5.94 8.41 -4.99
CA PHE A 220 -5.57 8.29 -6.40
C PHE A 220 -6.15 7.04 -7.04
N ILE A 221 -6.10 5.89 -6.36
CA ILE A 221 -6.67 4.64 -6.88
C ILE A 221 -8.18 4.81 -7.09
N LYS A 222 -8.89 5.42 -6.12
CA LYS A 222 -10.33 5.70 -6.22
C LYS A 222 -10.64 6.60 -7.41
N ASP A 223 -9.93 7.72 -7.55
CA ASP A 223 -10.15 8.70 -8.62
C ASP A 223 -9.88 8.09 -10.01
N ILE A 224 -8.79 7.33 -10.15
CA ILE A 224 -8.48 6.63 -11.40
C ILE A 224 -9.62 5.69 -11.78
N ASN A 225 -10.12 4.91 -10.84
CA ASN A 225 -11.23 3.99 -11.10
C ASN A 225 -12.54 4.74 -11.42
N GLN A 226 -12.75 5.89 -10.80
CA GLN A 226 -13.96 6.70 -11.03
C GLN A 226 -13.93 7.40 -12.38
N PHE A 227 -12.79 7.94 -12.80
CA PHE A 227 -12.70 8.80 -13.99
C PHE A 227 -12.31 8.02 -15.25
N TYR A 228 -11.50 6.99 -15.14
CA TYR A 228 -10.93 6.28 -16.29
C TYR A 228 -11.39 4.81 -16.39
N GLY A 229 -12.26 4.37 -15.48
CA GLY A 229 -12.76 3.00 -15.41
C GLY A 229 -11.91 2.08 -14.53
N ALA A 230 -12.36 0.84 -14.39
CA ALA A 230 -11.74 -0.14 -13.50
C ALA A 230 -10.27 -0.39 -13.88
N TYR A 231 -9.38 -0.13 -12.95
CA TYR A 231 -7.95 -0.34 -13.09
C TYR A 231 -7.31 -0.75 -11.76
N GLN A 232 -6.46 -1.75 -11.80
CA GLN A 232 -5.65 -2.19 -10.67
C GLN A 232 -4.19 -2.34 -11.13
N ALA A 233 -3.31 -1.49 -10.59
CA ALA A 233 -1.89 -1.62 -10.85
C ALA A 233 -1.36 -2.99 -10.40
N GLY A 234 -0.53 -3.62 -11.24
CA GLY A 234 0.04 -4.93 -10.97
C GLY A 234 -0.93 -6.11 -11.17
N GLU A 235 -2.15 -5.89 -11.69
CA GLU A 235 -3.05 -6.99 -12.06
C GLU A 235 -2.42 -7.90 -13.11
N ASP A 236 -1.73 -7.30 -14.06
CA ASP A 236 -0.90 -7.93 -15.06
C ASP A 236 0.30 -7.04 -15.43
N ALA A 237 1.22 -7.56 -16.22
CA ALA A 237 2.42 -6.84 -16.65
C ALA A 237 2.26 -6.05 -17.97
N THR A 238 1.09 -6.07 -18.59
CA THR A 238 0.89 -5.55 -19.96
C THR A 238 -0.08 -4.38 -20.04
N THR A 239 -1.14 -4.37 -19.24
CA THR A 239 -2.17 -3.31 -19.26
C THR A 239 -1.58 -1.96 -18.83
N PRO A 240 -1.51 -0.94 -19.70
CA PRO A 240 -0.95 0.35 -19.34
C PRO A 240 -1.78 1.05 -18.26
N SER A 241 -1.13 1.90 -17.46
CA SER A 241 -1.87 2.78 -16.54
C SER A 241 -2.73 3.76 -17.34
N PRO A 242 -3.97 4.03 -16.92
CA PRO A 242 -4.80 5.06 -17.57
C PRO A 242 -4.15 6.45 -17.58
N LEU A 243 -3.21 6.72 -16.67
CA LEU A 243 -2.51 8.02 -16.61
C LEU A 243 -1.37 8.16 -17.62
N VAL A 244 -1.00 7.09 -18.35
CA VAL A 244 0.01 7.13 -19.42
C VAL A 244 -0.57 6.79 -20.79
N SER A 245 -1.89 6.68 -20.89
CA SER A 245 -2.63 6.42 -22.12
C SER A 245 -3.78 7.41 -22.23
N TYR A 246 -4.12 7.81 -23.45
CA TYR A 246 -5.25 8.69 -23.75
C TYR A 246 -6.34 7.92 -24.49
N LYS A 247 -7.59 8.17 -24.14
CA LYS A 247 -8.77 7.71 -24.86
C LYS A 247 -9.65 8.91 -25.19
N GLU A 248 -10.33 8.88 -26.33
CA GLU A 248 -11.20 9.98 -26.77
C GLU A 248 -12.32 10.34 -25.79
N ASN A 249 -12.72 9.39 -24.95
CA ASN A 249 -13.78 9.58 -23.94
C ASN A 249 -13.23 9.77 -22.52
N ASP A 250 -11.93 10.02 -22.35
CA ASP A 250 -11.39 10.38 -21.06
C ASP A 250 -11.97 11.74 -20.61
N PRO A 251 -12.31 11.89 -19.32
CA PRO A 251 -12.92 13.14 -18.84
C PRO A 251 -11.91 14.29 -18.90
N GLU A 252 -12.36 15.42 -19.39
CA GLU A 252 -11.58 16.67 -19.31
C GLU A 252 -11.43 17.12 -17.86
N ALA A 253 -10.40 17.94 -17.60
CA ALA A 253 -10.07 18.39 -16.24
C ALA A 253 -11.24 19.08 -15.53
N GLU A 254 -12.03 19.88 -16.26
CA GLU A 254 -13.23 20.54 -15.72
C GLU A 254 -14.32 19.55 -15.34
N GLU A 255 -14.56 18.55 -16.17
CA GLU A 255 -15.55 17.50 -15.87
C GLU A 255 -15.13 16.65 -14.67
N ALA A 256 -13.82 16.35 -14.54
CA ALA A 256 -13.30 15.65 -13.39
C ALA A 256 -13.48 16.42 -12.08
N VAL A 257 -13.38 17.76 -12.11
CA VAL A 257 -13.65 18.62 -10.95
C VAL A 257 -15.14 18.65 -10.62
N GLN A 258 -16.02 18.78 -11.62
CA GLN A 258 -17.47 18.81 -11.41
C GLN A 258 -18.03 17.49 -10.87
N ARG A 259 -17.45 16.34 -11.25
CA ARG A 259 -17.85 15.01 -10.76
C ARG A 259 -17.46 14.72 -9.31
N ARG A 260 -16.72 15.64 -8.66
CA ARG A 260 -16.31 15.54 -7.25
C ARG A 260 -17.33 16.13 -6.28
N GLY A 261 -18.36 16.82 -6.79
CA GLY A 261 -19.42 17.45 -6.00
C GLY A 261 -20.42 16.48 -5.41
#